data_f7cbcf4fd2ba7120ae480cbe8bb30922
#
_entry.id   f7cbcf4fd2ba7120ae480cbe8bb30922
#
_cell.length_a   1.000
_cell.length_b   1.000
_cell.length_c   1.000
_cell.angle_alpha   90.00
_cell.angle_beta   90.00
_cell.angle_gamma   90.00
#
_symmetry.space_group_name_H-M   'P 1'
#
loop_
_entity.id
_entity.type
_entity.pdbx_description
1 polymer ?
#
loop_
_entity_poly.entity_id
_entity_poly.type
_entity_poly.pdbx_seq_one_letter_code
_entity_poly.pdbx_strand_id
1 'polypeptide(L)'
;MQEKVKYVLKDDRDLEISLRKVYEILISKWKQIFLISTIAGVLAFAYNVYLPPYYDSSAMLASTMFDATEIMPILDPMSEAVSDDNLQELKKSLRVSNSVLETVKSLEFISQGYDEELFTCEVNLEVTDTNSIPILENAILNNLMLNPYFLERFRSREEQLSSVYNKTVEEIGNLNKMKLAIDDIDAKVQAGLIVYPLNIHSELVHMEEKAANIKWRRDMLSIAYYLRKATMPSSKSGPSVLKNTLAVIIAVSLVSALLYILNFALVGSEVHKDKG
;
A
#
# COMPACT_ATOMS: atom_id res chain seq x y z
N MET A 1 -66.59 41.20 18.13
CA MET A 1 -65.30 41.89 17.91
C MET A 1 -64.19 40.82 17.75
N GLN A 2 -63.83 40.55 16.54
CA GLN A 2 -62.70 39.62 16.24
C GLN A 2 -61.54 40.49 15.83
N GLU A 3 -60.52 40.54 16.70
CA GLU A 3 -59.24 41.17 16.44
C GLU A 3 -58.44 40.26 15.47
N LYS A 4 -58.28 40.68 14.25
CA LYS A 4 -57.40 40.03 13.26
C LYS A 4 -55.97 40.40 13.63
N VAL A 5 -55.24 39.48 14.25
CA VAL A 5 -53.79 39.56 14.38
C VAL A 5 -53.18 39.43 13.01
N LYS A 6 -52.69 40.52 12.44
CA LYS A 6 -51.99 40.60 11.21
C LYS A 6 -50.54 40.16 11.45
N TYR A 7 -50.19 38.91 11.19
CA TYR A 7 -48.80 38.48 11.10
C TYR A 7 -48.16 39.19 9.89
N VAL A 8 -47.37 40.21 10.16
CA VAL A 8 -46.47 40.77 9.18
C VAL A 8 -45.35 39.77 9.02
N LEU A 9 -45.40 38.98 7.99
CA LEU A 9 -44.23 38.22 7.53
C LEU A 9 -43.16 39.22 7.18
N LYS A 10 -42.15 39.30 8.04
CA LYS A 10 -40.94 40.09 7.81
C LYS A 10 -40.27 39.47 6.59
N ASP A 11 -40.16 40.28 5.54
CA ASP A 11 -39.67 39.91 4.23
C ASP A 11 -38.23 39.39 4.35
N ASP A 12 -38.01 38.10 4.07
CA ASP A 12 -36.71 37.40 4.11
C ASP A 12 -35.75 37.89 2.97
N ARG A 13 -36.03 39.01 2.35
CA ARG A 13 -35.28 39.58 1.23
C ARG A 13 -34.01 40.35 1.60
N ASP A 14 -33.70 40.50 2.88
CA ASP A 14 -32.58 41.33 3.34
C ASP A 14 -31.22 40.62 3.35
N LEU A 15 -31.17 39.34 2.96
CA LEU A 15 -29.92 38.59 2.86
C LEU A 15 -29.44 38.28 1.42
N GLU A 16 -30.15 38.76 0.42
CA GLU A 16 -29.65 38.73 -0.97
C GLU A 16 -28.52 39.71 -1.17
N ILE A 17 -27.29 39.30 -0.88
CA ILE A 17 -26.09 40.04 -1.34
C ILE A 17 -26.12 39.99 -2.86
N SER A 18 -26.50 41.09 -3.48
CA SER A 18 -26.51 41.20 -4.95
C SER A 18 -25.11 40.85 -5.46
N LEU A 19 -25.01 39.96 -6.46
CA LEU A 19 -23.76 39.61 -7.13
C LEU A 19 -22.96 40.84 -7.57
N ARG A 20 -23.65 41.91 -7.95
CA ARG A 20 -23.05 43.20 -8.27
C ARG A 20 -22.31 43.82 -7.10
N LYS A 21 -22.88 43.79 -5.88
CA LYS A 21 -22.21 44.30 -4.67
C LYS A 21 -20.97 43.44 -4.31
N VAL A 22 -21.05 42.13 -4.44
CA VAL A 22 -19.88 41.23 -4.27
C VAL A 22 -18.75 41.64 -5.22
N TYR A 23 -19.06 41.84 -6.47
CA TYR A 23 -18.09 42.26 -7.47
C TYR A 23 -17.47 43.65 -7.14
N GLU A 24 -18.26 44.63 -6.76
CA GLU A 24 -17.78 45.95 -6.34
C GLU A 24 -16.85 45.88 -5.11
N ILE A 25 -17.15 45.02 -4.13
CA ILE A 25 -16.30 44.78 -2.96
C ILE A 25 -14.94 44.15 -3.38
N LEU A 26 -14.99 43.12 -4.20
CA LEU A 26 -13.79 42.44 -4.69
C LEU A 26 -12.88 43.41 -5.46
N ILE A 27 -13.46 44.24 -6.34
CA ILE A 27 -12.68 45.26 -7.06
C ILE A 27 -12.12 46.32 -6.13
N SER A 28 -12.89 46.79 -5.13
CA SER A 28 -12.39 47.80 -4.19
C SER A 28 -11.28 47.29 -3.30
N LYS A 29 -11.28 45.99 -2.96
CA LYS A 29 -10.34 45.35 -2.00
C LYS A 29 -9.27 44.50 -2.68
N TRP A 30 -9.25 44.40 -4.02
CA TRP A 30 -8.33 43.52 -4.76
C TRP A 30 -6.86 43.75 -4.40
N LYS A 31 -6.43 45.00 -4.17
CA LYS A 31 -5.05 45.32 -3.78
C LYS A 31 -4.68 44.73 -2.40
N GLN A 32 -5.62 44.75 -1.47
CA GLN A 32 -5.41 44.19 -0.12
C GLN A 32 -5.37 42.65 -0.17
N ILE A 33 -6.31 42.06 -0.92
CA ILE A 33 -6.33 40.61 -1.15
C ILE A 33 -5.03 40.13 -1.80
N PHE A 34 -4.59 40.82 -2.85
CA PHE A 34 -3.36 40.51 -3.55
C PHE A 34 -2.12 40.66 -2.66
N LEU A 35 -2.04 41.73 -1.86
CA LEU A 35 -0.92 41.95 -0.94
C LEU A 35 -0.84 40.82 0.12
N ILE A 36 -1.96 40.48 0.75
CA ILE A 36 -2.02 39.41 1.78
C ILE A 36 -1.61 38.07 1.15
N SER A 37 -2.16 37.75 -0.01
CA SER A 37 -1.86 36.50 -0.73
C SER A 37 -0.39 36.42 -1.17
N THR A 38 0.20 37.54 -1.59
CA THR A 38 1.62 37.61 -1.97
C THR A 38 2.52 37.38 -0.76
N ILE A 39 2.22 38.00 0.38
CA ILE A 39 2.99 37.78 1.63
C ILE A 39 2.88 36.31 2.03
N ALA A 40 1.68 35.74 2.04
CA ALA A 40 1.49 34.32 2.36
C ALA A 40 2.23 33.39 1.37
N GLY A 41 2.23 33.74 0.09
CA GLY A 41 2.99 33.02 -0.93
C GLY A 41 4.50 33.06 -0.70
N VAL A 42 5.07 34.21 -0.35
CA VAL A 42 6.49 34.35 -0.03
C VAL A 42 6.85 33.52 1.21
N LEU A 43 6.03 33.55 2.24
CA LEU A 43 6.24 32.73 3.44
C LEU A 43 6.15 31.23 3.14
N ALA A 44 5.15 30.82 2.35
CA ALA A 44 5.00 29.44 1.92
C ALA A 44 6.17 28.98 1.03
N PHE A 45 6.64 29.84 0.13
CA PHE A 45 7.82 29.54 -0.69
C PHE A 45 9.06 29.33 0.19
N ALA A 46 9.35 30.27 1.08
CA ALA A 46 10.46 30.16 2.02
C ALA A 46 10.40 28.87 2.84
N TYR A 47 9.22 28.57 3.42
CA TYR A 47 9.01 27.35 4.17
C TYR A 47 9.29 26.08 3.34
N ASN A 48 8.72 25.99 2.14
CA ASN A 48 8.90 24.83 1.27
C ASN A 48 10.35 24.64 0.77
N VAL A 49 11.14 25.71 0.64
CA VAL A 49 12.55 25.64 0.30
C VAL A 49 13.39 25.03 1.43
N TYR A 50 13.01 25.29 2.69
CA TYR A 50 13.70 24.75 3.87
C TYR A 50 13.32 23.30 4.20
N LEU A 51 12.22 22.79 3.66
CA LEU A 51 11.85 21.38 3.87
C LEU A 51 12.82 20.45 3.16
N PRO A 52 13.27 19.37 3.82
CA PRO A 52 14.15 18.40 3.19
C PRO A 52 13.43 17.73 2.01
N PRO A 53 14.12 17.46 0.90
CA PRO A 53 13.55 16.71 -0.20
C PRO A 53 13.21 15.29 0.26
N TYR A 54 12.18 14.70 -0.34
CA TYR A 54 11.88 13.29 -0.16
C TYR A 54 11.69 12.60 -1.51
N TYR A 55 11.82 11.29 -1.46
CA TYR A 55 11.83 10.41 -2.61
C TYR A 55 10.85 9.28 -2.37
N ASP A 56 9.92 9.10 -3.31
CA ASP A 56 8.94 8.01 -3.27
C ASP A 56 9.48 6.82 -4.04
N SER A 57 9.30 5.65 -3.49
CA SER A 57 9.62 4.41 -4.15
C SER A 57 8.60 3.35 -3.77
N SER A 58 8.30 2.44 -4.69
CA SER A 58 7.41 1.32 -4.44
C SER A 58 8.07 0.00 -4.82
N ALA A 59 7.88 -1.01 -3.97
CA ALA A 59 8.27 -2.38 -4.21
C ALA A 59 7.04 -3.29 -4.15
N MET A 60 7.14 -4.48 -4.72
CA MET A 60 6.09 -5.48 -4.61
C MET A 60 6.61 -6.72 -3.91
N LEU A 61 6.15 -6.95 -2.70
CA LEU A 61 6.42 -8.12 -1.89
C LEU A 61 5.41 -9.22 -2.24
N ALA A 62 5.85 -10.46 -2.22
CA ALA A 62 4.98 -11.62 -2.42
C ALA A 62 5.31 -12.76 -1.47
N SER A 63 4.33 -13.62 -1.24
CA SER A 63 4.48 -14.89 -0.54
C SER A 63 3.69 -15.97 -1.25
N THR A 64 4.28 -17.18 -1.37
CA THR A 64 3.60 -18.37 -1.89
C THR A 64 3.06 -19.25 -0.78
N MET A 65 3.30 -18.89 0.48
CA MET A 65 2.98 -19.73 1.62
C MET A 65 1.99 -19.10 2.59
N PHE A 66 2.05 -17.79 2.75
CA PHE A 66 1.28 -17.04 3.74
C PHE A 66 0.37 -16.03 3.05
N ASP A 67 -0.82 -15.88 3.57
CA ASP A 67 -1.82 -14.93 3.06
C ASP A 67 -1.76 -13.57 3.79
N ALA A 68 -2.66 -12.66 3.38
CA ALA A 68 -2.76 -11.33 3.96
C ALA A 68 -3.06 -11.36 5.47
N THR A 69 -3.86 -12.33 5.93
CA THR A 69 -4.27 -12.42 7.35
C THR A 69 -3.12 -12.80 8.27
N GLU A 70 -2.07 -13.40 7.72
CA GLU A 70 -0.87 -13.82 8.45
C GLU A 70 0.27 -12.80 8.34
N ILE A 71 0.43 -12.16 7.17
CA ILE A 71 1.55 -11.24 6.91
C ILE A 71 1.24 -9.82 7.38
N MET A 72 0.05 -9.27 7.09
CA MET A 72 -0.30 -7.89 7.43
C MET A 72 -0.20 -7.58 8.92
N PRO A 73 -0.59 -8.46 9.88
CA PRO A 73 -0.39 -8.20 11.29
C PRO A 73 1.06 -8.01 11.75
N ILE A 74 2.04 -8.38 10.91
CA ILE A 74 3.47 -8.16 11.16
C ILE A 74 3.95 -6.87 10.48
N LEU A 75 3.39 -6.52 9.32
CA LEU A 75 3.77 -5.33 8.55
C LEU A 75 3.07 -4.06 9.05
N ASP A 76 1.78 -4.12 9.39
CA ASP A 76 1.00 -2.95 9.81
C ASP A 76 1.60 -2.22 11.02
N PRO A 77 2.11 -2.91 12.08
CA PRO A 77 2.76 -2.23 13.18
C PRO A 77 4.00 -1.43 12.78
N MET A 78 4.68 -1.79 11.68
CA MET A 78 5.82 -1.00 11.17
C MET A 78 5.35 0.31 10.54
N SER A 79 4.22 0.27 9.81
CA SER A 79 3.59 1.45 9.23
C SER A 79 3.09 2.39 10.33
N GLU A 80 2.41 1.85 11.34
CA GLU A 80 1.93 2.60 12.51
C GLU A 80 3.10 3.24 13.28
N ALA A 81 4.19 2.50 13.50
CA ALA A 81 5.37 3.01 14.19
C ALA A 81 6.01 4.21 13.45
N VAL A 82 5.98 4.23 12.11
CA VAL A 82 6.44 5.39 11.32
C VAL A 82 5.46 6.56 11.48
N SER A 83 4.16 6.31 11.41
CA SER A 83 3.12 7.33 11.54
C SER A 83 3.13 8.00 12.92
N ASP A 84 3.44 7.23 13.98
CA ASP A 84 3.49 7.69 15.37
C ASP A 84 4.89 8.24 15.77
N ASP A 85 5.82 8.34 14.82
CA ASP A 85 7.23 8.74 15.06
C ASP A 85 7.93 7.89 16.13
N ASN A 86 7.51 6.61 16.25
CA ASN A 86 8.04 5.65 17.22
C ASN A 86 9.23 4.88 16.66
N LEU A 87 10.37 5.59 16.49
CA LEU A 87 11.60 5.03 15.96
C LEU A 87 12.14 3.83 16.76
N GLN A 88 11.80 3.73 18.05
CA GLN A 88 12.26 2.63 18.91
C GLN A 88 11.59 1.30 18.52
N GLU A 89 10.29 1.32 18.27
CA GLU A 89 9.53 0.15 17.83
C GLU A 89 9.93 -0.28 16.42
N LEU A 90 10.06 0.69 15.52
CA LEU A 90 10.54 0.47 14.16
C LEU A 90 11.95 -0.14 14.14
N LYS A 91 12.85 0.34 15.00
CA LYS A 91 14.20 -0.22 15.18
C LYS A 91 14.18 -1.66 15.64
N LYS A 92 13.30 -1.99 16.58
CA LYS A 92 13.15 -3.35 17.09
C LYS A 92 12.67 -4.31 15.99
N SER A 93 11.74 -3.83 15.17
CA SER A 93 11.15 -4.61 14.06
C SER A 93 12.13 -4.78 12.90
N LEU A 94 12.73 -3.69 12.40
CA LEU A 94 13.57 -3.71 11.20
C LEU A 94 15.05 -4.01 11.49
N ARG A 95 15.52 -3.85 12.73
CA ARG A 95 16.92 -4.08 13.15
C ARG A 95 17.94 -3.28 12.32
N VAL A 96 17.59 -2.07 11.93
CA VAL A 96 18.47 -1.14 11.18
C VAL A 96 19.00 -0.03 12.09
N SER A 97 20.00 0.72 11.61
CA SER A 97 20.58 1.83 12.35
C SER A 97 19.60 3.02 12.48
N ASN A 98 19.75 3.81 13.52
CA ASN A 98 18.93 5.02 13.70
C ASN A 98 19.08 5.98 12.52
N SER A 99 20.27 6.09 11.95
CA SER A 99 20.53 6.97 10.80
C SER A 99 19.69 6.60 9.56
N VAL A 100 19.36 5.33 9.36
CA VAL A 100 18.46 4.88 8.29
C VAL A 100 17.01 5.17 8.66
N LEU A 101 16.62 4.90 9.92
CA LEU A 101 15.23 5.14 10.37
C LEU A 101 14.85 6.62 10.33
N GLU A 102 15.76 7.52 10.68
CA GLU A 102 15.55 8.97 10.62
C GLU A 102 15.35 9.48 9.17
N THR A 103 15.72 8.69 8.17
CA THR A 103 15.43 9.03 6.76
C THR A 103 14.03 8.63 6.32
N VAL A 104 13.35 7.75 7.06
CA VAL A 104 12.02 7.27 6.70
C VAL A 104 10.99 8.32 7.08
N LYS A 105 10.18 8.73 6.10
CA LYS A 105 9.11 9.70 6.27
C LYS A 105 7.74 9.03 6.27
N SER A 106 7.57 8.04 5.40
CA SER A 106 6.36 7.22 5.33
C SER A 106 6.72 5.81 4.93
N LEU A 107 6.00 4.85 5.48
CA LEU A 107 6.06 3.44 5.14
C LEU A 107 4.63 2.91 5.13
N GLU A 108 4.16 2.45 3.99
CA GLU A 108 2.80 1.93 3.85
C GLU A 108 2.83 0.56 3.18
N PHE A 109 1.96 -0.33 3.65
CA PHE A 109 1.76 -1.66 3.10
C PHE A 109 0.33 -1.78 2.57
N ILE A 110 0.19 -2.03 1.28
CA ILE A 110 -1.11 -2.14 0.61
C ILE A 110 -1.26 -3.55 0.05
N SER A 111 -2.13 -4.35 0.67
CA SER A 111 -2.48 -5.66 0.12
C SER A 111 -3.20 -5.49 -1.21
N GLN A 112 -2.67 -6.08 -2.28
CA GLN A 112 -3.23 -5.95 -3.64
C GLN A 112 -4.19 -7.09 -4.03
N GLY A 113 -4.64 -7.86 -3.04
CA GLY A 113 -5.54 -8.98 -3.29
C GLY A 113 -4.82 -10.32 -3.40
N TYR A 114 -5.61 -11.36 -3.43
CA TYR A 114 -5.17 -12.75 -3.43
C TYR A 114 -5.55 -13.37 -4.78
N ASP A 115 -4.55 -13.66 -5.59
CA ASP A 115 -4.71 -14.70 -6.60
C ASP A 115 -4.54 -16.03 -5.87
N GLU A 116 -5.35 -17.05 -6.11
CA GLU A 116 -5.53 -18.25 -5.28
C GLU A 116 -4.24 -18.93 -4.77
N GLU A 117 -3.09 -18.59 -5.32
CA GLU A 117 -1.79 -19.19 -4.99
C GLU A 117 -0.69 -18.16 -4.60
N LEU A 118 -0.94 -16.85 -4.67
CA LEU A 118 0.09 -15.83 -4.46
C LEU A 118 -0.44 -14.59 -3.73
N PHE A 119 -0.01 -14.41 -2.50
CA PHE A 119 -0.20 -13.14 -1.79
C PHE A 119 0.74 -12.08 -2.36
N THR A 120 0.23 -10.88 -2.64
CA THR A 120 1.01 -9.72 -3.05
C THR A 120 0.69 -8.49 -2.21
N CYS A 121 1.73 -7.75 -1.85
CA CYS A 121 1.64 -6.51 -1.08
C CYS A 121 2.54 -5.45 -1.71
N GLU A 122 1.99 -4.30 -1.99
CA GLU A 122 2.76 -3.13 -2.40
C GLU A 122 3.33 -2.44 -1.16
N VAL A 123 4.64 -2.20 -1.19
CA VAL A 123 5.39 -1.52 -0.13
C VAL A 123 5.75 -0.14 -0.65
N ASN A 124 5.11 0.89 -0.13
CA ASN A 124 5.36 2.28 -0.49
C ASN A 124 6.27 2.92 0.56
N LEU A 125 7.38 3.48 0.10
CA LEU A 125 8.43 4.10 0.91
C LEU A 125 8.61 5.55 0.52
N GLU A 126 8.48 6.46 1.49
CA GLU A 126 8.99 7.83 1.36
C GLU A 126 10.23 8.00 2.24
N VAL A 127 11.35 8.37 1.63
CA VAL A 127 12.63 8.56 2.33
C VAL A 127 13.29 9.87 1.95
N THR A 128 14.10 10.41 2.86
CA THR A 128 14.91 11.62 2.60
C THR A 128 16.28 11.27 1.98
N ASP A 129 16.74 10.01 2.09
CA ASP A 129 17.94 9.50 1.46
C ASP A 129 17.65 8.21 0.67
N THR A 130 17.90 8.26 -0.63
CA THR A 130 17.64 7.12 -1.55
C THR A 130 18.51 5.88 -1.23
N ASN A 131 19.68 6.06 -0.60
CA ASN A 131 20.53 4.94 -0.19
C ASN A 131 19.89 4.09 0.91
N SER A 132 18.90 4.61 1.63
CA SER A 132 18.15 3.88 2.65
C SER A 132 17.16 2.87 2.06
N ILE A 133 16.72 3.05 0.81
CA ILE A 133 15.69 2.20 0.16
C ILE A 133 16.12 0.72 0.16
N PRO A 134 17.27 0.31 -0.41
CA PRO A 134 17.64 -1.11 -0.44
C PRO A 134 17.91 -1.68 0.96
N ILE A 135 18.30 -0.85 1.92
CA ILE A 135 18.51 -1.27 3.31
C ILE A 135 17.16 -1.58 3.96
N LEU A 136 16.17 -0.73 3.76
CA LEU A 136 14.82 -0.90 4.28
C LEU A 136 14.12 -2.11 3.64
N GLU A 137 14.22 -2.28 2.31
CA GLU A 137 13.69 -3.47 1.64
C GLU A 137 14.25 -4.76 2.25
N ASN A 138 15.57 -4.84 2.38
CA ASN A 138 16.22 -6.01 2.97
C ASN A 138 15.80 -6.21 4.43
N ALA A 139 15.62 -5.13 5.19
CA ALA A 139 15.20 -5.20 6.59
C ALA A 139 13.76 -5.72 6.72
N ILE A 140 12.82 -5.25 5.88
CA ILE A 140 11.44 -5.73 5.84
C ILE A 140 11.41 -7.22 5.48
N LEU A 141 12.12 -7.60 4.42
CA LEU A 141 12.21 -8.99 4.00
C LEU A 141 12.79 -9.89 5.10
N ASN A 142 13.89 -9.46 5.72
CA ASN A 142 14.54 -10.20 6.80
C ASN A 142 13.64 -10.31 8.03
N ASN A 143 12.85 -9.30 8.35
CA ASN A 143 11.89 -9.37 9.45
C ASN A 143 10.87 -10.49 9.23
N LEU A 144 10.34 -10.63 8.02
CA LEU A 144 9.42 -11.72 7.67
C LEU A 144 10.14 -13.07 7.65
N MET A 145 11.28 -13.16 6.96
CA MET A 145 12.03 -14.42 6.81
C MET A 145 12.59 -14.97 8.12
N LEU A 146 12.93 -14.09 9.08
CA LEU A 146 13.47 -14.47 10.37
C LEU A 146 12.41 -14.55 11.47
N ASN A 147 11.15 -14.32 11.15
CA ASN A 147 10.05 -14.45 12.10
C ASN A 147 9.91 -15.92 12.52
N PRO A 148 10.00 -16.24 13.83
CA PRO A 148 9.95 -17.63 14.30
C PRO A 148 8.70 -18.39 13.88
N TYR A 149 7.55 -17.71 13.87
CA TYR A 149 6.27 -18.30 13.44
C TYR A 149 6.32 -18.75 11.97
N PHE A 150 6.82 -17.88 11.08
CA PHE A 150 6.93 -18.21 9.66
C PHE A 150 7.99 -19.29 9.40
N LEU A 151 9.13 -19.22 10.09
CA LEU A 151 10.18 -20.22 9.96
C LEU A 151 9.71 -21.61 10.38
N GLU A 152 8.99 -21.72 11.49
CA GLU A 152 8.48 -23.02 11.96
C GLU A 152 7.49 -23.61 10.95
N ARG A 153 6.53 -22.82 10.48
CA ARG A 153 5.56 -23.27 9.47
C ARG A 153 6.22 -23.61 8.14
N PHE A 154 7.20 -22.82 7.71
CA PHE A 154 7.96 -23.09 6.50
C PHE A 154 8.66 -24.45 6.59
N ARG A 155 9.40 -24.71 7.67
CA ARG A 155 10.08 -25.99 7.91
C ARG A 155 9.10 -27.15 7.92
N SER A 156 8.01 -27.02 8.67
CA SER A 156 6.98 -28.05 8.73
C SER A 156 6.40 -28.36 7.35
N ARG A 157 6.15 -27.34 6.53
CA ARG A 157 5.62 -27.52 5.18
C ARG A 157 6.64 -28.13 4.23
N GLU A 158 7.89 -27.70 4.31
CA GLU A 158 9.01 -28.27 3.54
C GLU A 158 9.22 -29.74 3.87
N GLU A 159 9.24 -30.10 5.15
CA GLU A 159 9.36 -31.49 5.62
C GLU A 159 8.18 -32.34 5.14
N GLN A 160 6.95 -31.81 5.21
CA GLN A 160 5.76 -32.49 4.73
C GLN A 160 5.85 -32.79 3.23
N LEU A 161 6.19 -31.76 2.41
CA LEU A 161 6.32 -31.92 0.96
C LEU A 161 7.47 -32.89 0.60
N SER A 162 8.60 -32.79 1.32
CA SER A 162 9.74 -33.70 1.13
C SER A 162 9.37 -35.14 1.49
N SER A 163 8.62 -35.36 2.56
CA SER A 163 8.14 -36.71 2.95
C SER A 163 7.22 -37.30 1.90
N VAL A 164 6.25 -36.49 1.40
CA VAL A 164 5.32 -36.94 0.33
C VAL A 164 6.07 -37.21 -0.96
N TYR A 165 7.02 -36.35 -1.34
CA TYR A 165 7.86 -36.54 -2.52
C TYR A 165 8.64 -37.87 -2.43
N ASN A 166 9.33 -38.11 -1.33
CA ASN A 166 10.13 -39.32 -1.15
C ASN A 166 9.28 -40.59 -1.22
N LYS A 167 8.09 -40.58 -0.58
CA LYS A 167 7.13 -41.71 -0.69
C LYS A 167 6.68 -41.95 -2.13
N THR A 168 6.37 -40.86 -2.86
CA THR A 168 5.95 -40.96 -4.27
C THR A 168 7.08 -41.53 -5.14
N VAL A 169 8.33 -41.10 -4.91
CA VAL A 169 9.50 -41.64 -5.62
C VAL A 169 9.74 -43.12 -5.29
N GLU A 170 9.53 -43.54 -4.03
CA GLU A 170 9.61 -44.94 -3.64
C GLU A 170 8.53 -45.79 -4.33
N GLU A 171 7.28 -45.29 -4.42
CA GLU A 171 6.19 -45.94 -5.15
C GLU A 171 6.50 -46.08 -6.63
N ILE A 172 7.06 -45.03 -7.29
CA ILE A 172 7.55 -45.10 -8.68
C ILE A 172 8.60 -46.18 -8.80
N GLY A 173 9.54 -46.25 -7.88
CA GLY A 173 10.57 -47.30 -7.88
C GLY A 173 9.99 -48.71 -7.79
N ASN A 174 8.96 -48.91 -6.99
CA ASN A 174 8.27 -50.20 -6.83
C ASN A 174 7.46 -50.55 -8.09
N LEU A 175 6.74 -49.58 -8.70
CA LEU A 175 6.03 -49.77 -9.96
C LEU A 175 6.98 -50.12 -11.10
N ASN A 176 8.15 -49.50 -11.20
CA ASN A 176 9.17 -49.82 -12.17
C ASN A 176 9.71 -51.27 -12.03
N LYS A 177 9.94 -51.71 -10.78
CA LYS A 177 10.33 -53.12 -10.49
C LYS A 177 9.24 -54.11 -10.91
N MET A 178 7.96 -53.77 -10.65
CA MET A 178 6.82 -54.59 -11.06
C MET A 178 6.73 -54.64 -12.58
N LYS A 179 6.90 -53.53 -13.26
CA LYS A 179 6.94 -53.47 -14.76
C LYS A 179 8.02 -54.38 -15.30
N LEU A 180 9.26 -54.28 -14.81
CA LEU A 180 10.36 -55.13 -15.26
C LEU A 180 10.10 -56.62 -15.03
N ALA A 181 9.46 -56.97 -13.88
CA ALA A 181 9.10 -58.38 -13.60
C ALA A 181 8.03 -58.90 -14.56
N ILE A 182 7.08 -58.07 -14.94
CA ILE A 182 6.04 -58.44 -15.92
C ILE A 182 6.65 -58.59 -17.32
N ASP A 183 7.48 -57.60 -17.75
CA ASP A 183 8.17 -57.67 -19.05
C ASP A 183 9.04 -58.96 -19.17
N ASP A 184 9.68 -59.42 -18.06
CA ASP A 184 10.43 -60.69 -18.03
C ASP A 184 9.50 -61.90 -18.09
N ILE A 185 8.32 -61.85 -17.52
CA ILE A 185 7.29 -62.91 -17.60
C ILE A 185 6.69 -62.98 -19.02
N ASP A 186 6.34 -61.84 -19.63
CA ASP A 186 5.81 -61.79 -21.00
C ASP A 186 6.80 -62.32 -22.01
N ALA A 187 8.10 -62.10 -21.78
CA ALA A 187 9.15 -62.72 -22.59
C ALA A 187 9.21 -64.25 -22.45
N LYS A 188 8.75 -64.81 -21.31
CA LYS A 188 8.75 -66.26 -21.01
C LYS A 188 7.40 -66.94 -21.26
N VAL A 189 6.29 -66.20 -21.32
CA VAL A 189 4.93 -66.74 -21.44
C VAL A 189 4.26 -66.19 -22.71
N GLN A 190 4.66 -66.70 -23.86
CA GLN A 190 3.95 -66.48 -25.13
C GLN A 190 2.65 -67.32 -25.22
N ALA A 191 1.93 -67.53 -24.14
CA ALA A 191 0.65 -68.24 -24.15
C ALA A 191 -0.29 -67.78 -23.03
N GLY A 192 -1.15 -66.83 -23.36
CA GLY A 192 -2.52 -66.89 -22.85
C GLY A 192 -2.85 -66.20 -21.55
N LEU A 193 -1.99 -65.42 -20.89
CA LEU A 193 -2.36 -64.57 -19.74
C LEU A 193 -2.20 -63.11 -20.09
N ILE A 194 -3.34 -62.46 -20.38
CA ILE A 194 -3.43 -61.00 -20.49
C ILE A 194 -3.41 -60.43 -19.09
N VAL A 195 -2.23 -60.24 -18.54
CA VAL A 195 -2.04 -59.36 -17.35
C VAL A 195 -1.89 -57.95 -17.95
N TYR A 196 -2.76 -57.03 -17.58
CA TYR A 196 -2.89 -55.69 -18.13
C TYR A 196 -1.61 -54.85 -17.90
N PRO A 197 -0.66 -54.78 -18.86
CA PRO A 197 0.50 -53.89 -18.74
C PRO A 197 0.10 -52.39 -18.86
N LEU A 198 -1.08 -52.14 -19.48
CA LEU A 198 -1.64 -50.78 -19.65
C LEU A 198 -1.89 -50.03 -18.33
N ASN A 199 -2.30 -50.69 -17.24
CA ASN A 199 -2.56 -50.04 -15.99
C ASN A 199 -1.29 -49.59 -15.29
N ILE A 200 -0.20 -50.37 -15.35
CA ILE A 200 1.06 -50.03 -14.66
C ILE A 200 1.73 -48.83 -15.35
N HIS A 201 1.67 -48.77 -16.68
CA HIS A 201 2.25 -47.64 -17.40
C HIS A 201 1.48 -46.32 -17.14
N SER A 202 0.15 -46.34 -17.14
CA SER A 202 -0.65 -45.17 -16.84
C SER A 202 -0.48 -44.70 -15.37
N GLU A 203 -0.38 -45.64 -14.43
CA GLU A 203 -0.13 -45.35 -13.02
C GLU A 203 1.27 -44.74 -12.83
N LEU A 204 2.27 -45.23 -13.52
CA LEU A 204 3.63 -44.75 -13.49
C LEU A 204 3.71 -43.30 -14.01
N VAL A 205 3.07 -42.99 -15.14
CA VAL A 205 2.98 -41.63 -15.66
C VAL A 205 2.28 -40.70 -14.68
N HIS A 206 1.15 -41.13 -14.08
CA HIS A 206 0.43 -40.36 -13.07
C HIS A 206 1.29 -40.06 -11.84
N MET A 207 2.04 -41.05 -11.35
CA MET A 207 2.93 -40.87 -10.21
C MET A 207 4.14 -39.98 -10.52
N GLU A 208 4.69 -40.04 -11.73
CA GLU A 208 5.75 -39.13 -12.19
C GLU A 208 5.25 -37.68 -12.28
N GLU A 209 4.06 -37.44 -12.82
CA GLU A 209 3.42 -36.12 -12.83
C GLU A 209 3.18 -35.60 -11.41
N LYS A 210 2.68 -36.47 -10.50
CA LYS A 210 2.49 -36.12 -9.09
C LYS A 210 3.80 -35.77 -8.41
N ALA A 211 4.86 -36.54 -8.62
CA ALA A 211 6.19 -36.25 -8.10
C ALA A 211 6.74 -34.91 -8.61
N ALA A 212 6.59 -34.65 -9.91
CA ALA A 212 6.99 -33.39 -10.52
C ALA A 212 6.24 -32.20 -9.92
N ASN A 213 4.92 -32.32 -9.70
CA ASN A 213 4.09 -31.29 -9.09
C ASN A 213 4.51 -31.02 -7.65
N ILE A 214 4.73 -32.06 -6.83
CA ILE A 214 5.18 -31.92 -5.45
C ILE A 214 6.56 -31.25 -5.40
N LYS A 215 7.48 -31.66 -6.27
CA LYS A 215 8.79 -31.04 -6.39
C LYS A 215 8.68 -29.55 -6.73
N TRP A 216 7.86 -29.22 -7.75
CA TRP A 216 7.63 -27.83 -8.15
C TRP A 216 7.07 -27.00 -6.98
N ARG A 217 6.04 -27.50 -6.26
CA ARG A 217 5.47 -26.82 -5.10
C ARG A 217 6.50 -26.60 -3.99
N ARG A 218 7.38 -27.57 -3.74
CA ARG A 218 8.46 -27.45 -2.76
C ARG A 218 9.48 -26.40 -3.17
N ASP A 219 9.89 -26.42 -4.46
CA ASP A 219 10.90 -25.51 -5.00
C ASP A 219 10.39 -24.05 -5.09
N MET A 220 9.06 -23.86 -5.21
CA MET A 220 8.39 -22.57 -5.21
C MET A 220 8.00 -22.07 -3.80
N LEU A 221 8.23 -22.88 -2.75
CA LEU A 221 7.87 -22.50 -1.39
C LEU A 221 8.75 -21.33 -0.94
N SER A 222 8.12 -20.21 -0.56
CA SER A 222 8.83 -19.04 -0.05
C SER A 222 8.00 -18.33 1.02
N ILE A 223 8.66 -17.92 2.10
CA ILE A 223 8.04 -17.09 3.15
C ILE A 223 7.67 -15.73 2.57
N ALA A 224 8.64 -15.06 1.95
CA ALA A 224 8.47 -13.77 1.30
C ALA A 224 9.61 -13.53 0.30
N TYR A 225 9.32 -12.77 -0.76
CA TYR A 225 10.31 -12.31 -1.74
C TYR A 225 9.78 -11.09 -2.48
N TYR A 226 10.67 -10.34 -3.11
CA TYR A 226 10.25 -9.22 -3.95
C TYR A 226 10.01 -9.67 -5.39
N LEU A 227 8.76 -9.55 -5.86
CA LEU A 227 8.42 -9.66 -7.29
C LEU A 227 9.01 -8.49 -8.08
N ARG A 228 8.96 -7.30 -7.47
CA ARG A 228 9.55 -6.08 -8.00
C ARG A 228 10.23 -5.34 -6.87
N LYS A 229 11.53 -5.15 -6.99
CA LYS A 229 12.29 -4.32 -6.06
C LYS A 229 11.96 -2.86 -6.28
N ALA A 230 12.12 -2.06 -5.24
CA ALA A 230 11.99 -0.62 -5.30
C ALA A 230 12.95 -0.03 -6.33
N THR A 231 12.43 0.84 -7.19
CA THR A 231 13.25 1.57 -8.14
C THR A 231 13.88 2.77 -7.45
N MET A 232 15.18 2.96 -7.63
CA MET A 232 15.84 4.17 -7.15
C MET A 232 15.27 5.38 -7.89
N PRO A 233 14.59 6.32 -7.21
CA PRO A 233 14.03 7.49 -7.86
C PRO A 233 15.16 8.39 -8.39
N SER A 234 15.04 8.78 -9.67
CA SER A 234 16.01 9.67 -10.34
C SER A 234 15.80 11.16 -10.01
N SER A 235 14.63 11.49 -9.45
CA SER A 235 14.26 12.85 -9.08
C SER A 235 13.51 12.85 -7.76
N LYS A 236 13.56 13.97 -7.05
CA LYS A 236 12.78 14.16 -5.83
C LYS A 236 11.28 14.19 -6.12
N SER A 237 10.50 13.53 -5.28
CA SER A 237 9.04 13.51 -5.35
C SER A 237 8.41 14.74 -4.69
N GLY A 238 9.08 15.29 -3.66
CA GLY A 238 8.61 16.48 -2.97
C GLY A 238 9.64 17.14 -2.06
N PRO A 239 9.27 18.23 -1.42
CA PRO A 239 8.04 19.00 -1.62
C PRO A 239 8.07 19.75 -2.96
N SER A 240 6.93 19.81 -3.65
CA SER A 240 6.80 20.62 -4.87
C SER A 240 6.62 22.09 -4.48
N VAL A 241 7.73 22.83 -4.34
CA VAL A 241 7.76 24.22 -3.87
C VAL A 241 6.77 25.09 -4.66
N LEU A 242 6.79 24.98 -5.98
CA LEU A 242 5.93 25.81 -6.84
C LEU A 242 4.44 25.47 -6.67
N LYS A 243 4.07 24.18 -6.66
CA LYS A 243 2.67 23.75 -6.52
C LYS A 243 2.10 24.16 -5.16
N ASN A 244 2.86 23.90 -4.09
CA ASN A 244 2.45 24.22 -2.72
C ASN A 244 2.30 25.74 -2.52
N THR A 245 3.25 26.53 -3.02
CA THR A 245 3.19 27.99 -2.96
C THR A 245 1.96 28.52 -3.69
N LEU A 246 1.70 28.02 -4.90
CA LEU A 246 0.53 28.43 -5.68
C LEU A 246 -0.79 28.06 -4.98
N ALA A 247 -0.87 26.87 -4.41
CA ALA A 247 -2.04 26.42 -3.65
C ALA A 247 -2.31 27.33 -2.44
N VAL A 248 -1.26 27.74 -1.70
CA VAL A 248 -1.40 28.67 -0.57
C VAL A 248 -1.87 30.05 -1.05
N ILE A 249 -1.31 30.58 -2.13
CA ILE A 249 -1.74 31.87 -2.70
C ILE A 249 -3.23 31.83 -3.07
N ILE A 250 -3.69 30.79 -3.75
CA ILE A 250 -5.10 30.63 -4.13
C ILE A 250 -5.98 30.50 -2.88
N ALA A 251 -5.62 29.66 -1.94
CA ALA A 251 -6.40 29.45 -0.72
C ALA A 251 -6.54 30.74 0.09
N VAL A 252 -5.43 31.46 0.31
CA VAL A 252 -5.44 32.73 1.05
C VAL A 252 -6.21 33.80 0.30
N SER A 253 -6.14 33.85 -1.03
CA SER A 253 -6.94 34.77 -1.83
C SER A 253 -8.44 34.55 -1.66
N LEU A 254 -8.87 33.27 -1.72
CA LEU A 254 -10.29 32.90 -1.54
C LEU A 254 -10.79 33.20 -0.12
N VAL A 255 -10.02 32.84 0.90
CA VAL A 255 -10.38 33.11 2.30
C VAL A 255 -10.44 34.61 2.55
N SER A 256 -9.49 35.40 2.05
CA SER A 256 -9.49 36.85 2.21
C SER A 256 -10.68 37.49 1.52
N ALA A 257 -11.02 37.07 0.30
CA ALA A 257 -12.20 37.54 -0.42
C ALA A 257 -13.49 37.26 0.35
N LEU A 258 -13.62 36.03 0.87
CA LEU A 258 -14.78 35.61 1.66
C LEU A 258 -14.93 36.43 2.97
N LEU A 259 -13.81 36.68 3.66
CA LEU A 259 -13.80 37.51 4.86
C LEU A 259 -14.23 38.96 4.57
N TYR A 260 -13.82 39.54 3.45
CA TYR A 260 -14.27 40.88 3.07
C TYR A 260 -15.76 40.93 2.73
N ILE A 261 -16.30 39.89 2.08
CA ILE A 261 -17.74 39.79 1.79
C ILE A 261 -18.53 39.63 3.10
N LEU A 262 -18.10 38.78 4.02
CA LEU A 262 -18.75 38.56 5.30
C LEU A 262 -18.72 39.83 6.16
N ASN A 263 -17.57 40.49 6.26
CA ASN A 263 -17.46 41.76 7.01
C ASN A 263 -18.40 42.83 6.48
N PHE A 264 -18.53 42.94 5.14
CA PHE A 264 -19.47 43.86 4.53
C PHE A 264 -20.92 43.49 4.84
N ALA A 265 -21.27 42.20 4.82
CA ALA A 265 -22.62 41.76 5.17
C ALA A 265 -22.97 42.06 6.63
N LEU A 266 -22.03 41.87 7.56
CA LEU A 266 -22.21 42.12 9.00
C LEU A 266 -22.31 43.63 9.29
N VAL A 267 -21.38 44.45 8.80
CA VAL A 267 -21.36 45.89 9.05
C VAL A 267 -22.55 46.60 8.35
N GLY A 268 -22.94 46.12 7.16
CA GLY A 268 -24.13 46.63 6.45
C GLY A 268 -25.42 46.37 7.22
N SER A 269 -25.50 45.33 8.03
CA SER A 269 -26.67 45.02 8.87
C SER A 269 -26.80 45.91 10.12
N GLU A 270 -25.68 46.42 10.66
CA GLU A 270 -25.71 47.32 11.84
C GLU A 270 -26.13 48.71 11.49
N VAL A 271 -25.75 49.25 10.32
CA VAL A 271 -26.12 50.63 9.91
C VAL A 271 -27.63 50.78 9.64
N HIS A 272 -28.35 49.71 9.37
CA HIS A 272 -29.80 49.73 9.22
C HIS A 272 -30.58 49.65 10.56
N LYS A 273 -29.94 49.20 11.65
CA LYS A 273 -30.61 49.18 12.97
C LYS A 273 -30.70 50.51 13.66
N ASP A 274 -29.81 51.47 13.35
CA ASP A 274 -29.79 52.79 14.02
C ASP A 274 -30.66 53.85 13.33
N LYS A 275 -31.40 53.50 12.27
CA LYS A 275 -32.31 54.41 11.52
C LYS A 275 -33.78 54.02 11.56
N GLY A 276 -34.16 53.12 12.49
CA GLY A 276 -35.54 52.71 12.70
C GLY A 276 -36.13 53.23 14.04
#